data_9f39e92cb14bf6c21ce94ab7c78278e8
#
_entry.id   9f39e92cb14bf6c21ce94ab7c78278e8
#
_cell.length_a   1.000
_cell.length_b   1.000
_cell.length_c   1.000
_cell.angle_alpha   90.00
_cell.angle_beta   90.00
_cell.angle_gamma   90.00
#
_symmetry.space_group_name_H-M   'P 1'
#
loop_
_entity.id
_entity.type
_entity.pdbx_description
1 polymer ?
#
loop_
_entity_poly.entity_id
_entity_poly.type
_entity_poly.pdbx_seq_one_letter_code
_entity_poly.pdbx_strand_id
1 'polypeptide(L)'
;MTSAIPSHTDLNLVVLAGKVANQPQFHYQPDGTPVLQFPLELNDSGVASGETPLQSSQGHALKRTGSRPSLINIVALGQLAQCRSTLQSGQRLIVKGQLNQRRWQTVEGRSRTRTEVIASELQSVEENKTDLKDRL
;
A
#
# COMPACT_ATOMS: atom_id res chain seq x y z
N MET A 1 -28.10 21.00 1.95
CA MET A 1 -27.71 20.77 1.93
C MET A 1 -27.23 19.87 1.40
N THR A 2 -27.07 19.59 0.93
CA THR A 2 -26.83 18.73 0.47
C THR A 2 -25.61 18.55 0.24
N SER A 3 -24.98 18.11 0.70
CA SER A 3 -23.75 17.85 0.64
C SER A 3 -23.47 16.94 -0.42
N ALA A 4 -24.28 16.69 -1.19
CA ALA A 4 -24.06 15.70 -2.18
C ALA A 4 -22.89 16.05 -3.04
N ILE A 5 -22.16 15.10 -3.50
CA ILE A 5 -21.05 15.29 -4.36
C ILE A 5 -21.56 15.62 -5.74
N PRO A 6 -21.03 16.61 -6.38
CA PRO A 6 -21.47 16.99 -7.70
C PRO A 6 -21.27 15.82 -8.65
N SER A 7 -22.13 15.68 -9.57
CA SER A 7 -22.09 14.55 -10.47
C SER A 7 -20.77 14.41 -11.21
N HIS A 8 -20.04 15.46 -11.44
CA HIS A 8 -18.80 15.33 -12.14
C HIS A 8 -17.60 15.31 -11.20
N THR A 9 -17.80 15.11 -9.93
CA THR A 9 -16.68 15.08 -9.01
C THR A 9 -16.19 13.65 -8.88
N ASP A 10 -14.92 13.45 -9.02
CA ASP A 10 -14.38 12.10 -8.88
C ASP A 10 -14.04 11.81 -7.44
N LEU A 11 -14.02 10.57 -7.10
CA LEU A 11 -13.66 10.17 -5.77
C LEU A 11 -12.37 9.38 -5.87
N ASN A 12 -11.40 9.70 -5.05
CA ASN A 12 -10.13 8.99 -5.07
C ASN A 12 -9.77 8.64 -3.64
N LEU A 13 -10.11 7.44 -3.21
CA LEU A 13 -9.86 6.99 -1.87
C LEU A 13 -9.37 5.56 -1.91
N VAL A 14 -8.25 5.30 -1.26
CA VAL A 14 -7.69 3.98 -1.24
C VAL A 14 -7.45 3.57 0.20
N VAL A 15 -7.80 2.37 0.57
CA VAL A 15 -7.53 1.84 1.90
C VAL A 15 -6.91 0.47 1.68
N LEU A 16 -5.70 0.28 2.18
CA LEU A 16 -5.00 -0.97 1.99
C LEU A 16 -4.45 -1.47 3.32
N ALA A 17 -4.39 -2.75 3.48
CA ALA A 17 -3.79 -3.33 4.67
C ALA A 17 -2.74 -4.31 4.18
N GLY A 18 -1.54 -4.17 4.63
CA GLY A 18 -0.47 -5.04 4.16
C GLY A 18 0.77 -4.91 5.01
N LYS A 19 1.88 -5.36 4.46
CA LYS A 19 3.10 -5.37 5.19
C LYS A 19 4.17 -4.58 4.48
N VAL A 20 5.01 -3.88 5.20
CA VAL A 20 6.11 -3.12 4.60
C VAL A 20 7.09 -4.12 4.05
N ALA A 21 7.25 -4.16 2.76
CA ALA A 21 8.06 -5.18 2.13
C ALA A 21 9.55 -4.96 2.22
N ASN A 22 9.98 -3.73 2.08
CA ASN A 22 11.39 -3.45 2.18
C ASN A 22 11.60 -2.27 3.08
N GLN A 23 12.81 -2.03 3.50
CA GLN A 23 13.09 -0.94 4.39
C GLN A 23 12.66 0.37 3.77
N PRO A 24 11.88 1.17 4.45
CA PRO A 24 11.44 2.44 3.92
C PRO A 24 12.58 3.41 3.68
N GLN A 25 12.41 4.27 2.72
CA GLN A 25 13.41 5.26 2.40
C GLN A 25 12.91 6.62 2.81
N PHE A 26 13.72 7.37 3.51
CA PHE A 26 13.33 8.69 3.96
C PHE A 26 14.27 9.70 3.33
N HIS A 27 13.72 10.75 2.75
CA HIS A 27 14.55 11.78 2.19
C HIS A 27 13.80 13.08 2.15
N TYR A 28 14.46 14.17 1.74
CA TYR A 28 13.80 15.45 1.67
C TYR A 28 13.77 15.89 0.21
N GLN A 29 12.70 16.52 -0.18
CA GLN A 29 12.59 17.04 -1.52
C GLN A 29 13.38 18.34 -1.55
N PRO A 30 13.67 18.86 -2.72
CA PRO A 30 14.41 20.12 -2.83
C PRO A 30 13.75 21.26 -2.06
N ASP A 31 12.43 21.24 -1.94
CA ASP A 31 11.76 22.30 -1.22
C ASP A 31 11.75 22.06 0.28
N GLY A 32 12.42 21.01 0.75
CA GLY A 32 12.45 20.71 2.17
C GLY A 32 11.39 19.79 2.70
N THR A 33 10.47 19.36 1.89
CA THR A 33 9.41 18.49 2.38
C THR A 33 9.94 17.10 2.63
N PRO A 34 9.71 16.54 3.80
CA PRO A 34 10.17 15.19 4.07
C PRO A 34 9.31 14.18 3.33
N VAL A 35 9.90 13.12 2.84
CA VAL A 35 9.21 12.09 2.09
C VAL A 35 9.62 10.74 2.62
N LEU A 36 8.64 9.88 2.90
CA LEU A 36 8.91 8.53 3.32
C LEU A 36 8.24 7.64 2.29
N GLN A 37 8.93 6.70 1.71
CA GLN A 37 8.29 5.83 0.75
C GLN A 37 8.72 4.40 0.94
N PHE A 38 7.86 3.49 0.67
CA PHE A 38 8.13 2.08 0.83
C PHE A 38 7.14 1.25 0.04
N PRO A 39 7.49 0.04 -0.33
CA PRO A 39 6.56 -0.83 -1.02
C PRO A 39 5.72 -1.56 0.02
N LEU A 40 4.42 -1.62 -0.19
CA LEU A 40 3.53 -2.32 0.70
C LEU A 40 3.16 -3.62 0.01
N GLU A 41 3.30 -4.72 0.71
CA GLU A 41 3.02 -6.00 0.15
C GLU A 41 1.59 -6.40 0.48
N LEU A 42 0.80 -6.69 -0.52
CA LEU A 42 -0.57 -7.07 -0.33
C LEU A 42 -0.71 -8.54 -0.67
N ASN A 43 -1.28 -9.27 0.27
CA ASN A 43 -1.44 -10.67 0.08
C ASN A 43 -2.87 -10.96 -0.29
N ASP A 44 -3.12 -11.56 -1.40
CA ASP A 44 -4.47 -11.80 -1.75
C ASP A 44 -4.94 -13.19 -1.43
N SER A 45 -4.25 -13.87 -0.58
CA SER A 45 -4.67 -15.18 -0.23
C SER A 45 -6.09 -15.21 0.27
N GLY A 46 -6.48 -14.23 0.96
CA GLY A 46 -7.80 -14.29 1.50
C GLY A 46 -8.83 -14.42 0.43
N VAL A 47 -8.64 -13.80 -0.58
CA VAL A 47 -9.60 -13.83 -1.59
C VAL A 47 -9.68 -15.13 -2.19
N ALA A 48 -8.65 -15.63 -2.57
CA ALA A 48 -8.64 -16.89 -3.18
C ALA A 48 -9.42 -17.86 -2.41
N SER A 49 -9.30 -17.86 -1.20
CA SER A 49 -9.96 -18.85 -0.46
C SER A 49 -11.37 -19.01 -0.85
N GLY A 50 -11.96 -18.03 -1.06
CA GLY A 50 -13.31 -18.14 -1.36
C GLY A 50 -13.68 -19.14 -2.38
N GLU A 51 -13.38 -19.04 -3.47
CA GLU A 51 -13.76 -19.88 -4.45
C GLU A 51 -12.98 -20.94 -4.74
N THR A 52 -12.00 -20.99 -4.31
CA THR A 52 -11.29 -22.03 -4.53
C THR A 52 -11.86 -23.26 -4.83
N PRO A 53 -12.78 -23.67 -4.23
CA PRO A 53 -13.30 -24.94 -4.41
C PRO A 53 -13.27 -25.33 -5.80
N LEU A 54 -13.91 -24.76 -6.56
CA LEU A 54 -14.00 -25.11 -7.83
C LEU A 54 -12.84 -24.98 -8.59
N GLN A 55 -12.25 -24.04 -8.54
CA GLN A 55 -11.20 -23.90 -9.29
C GLN A 55 -10.24 -24.86 -9.04
N SER A 56 -10.18 -25.29 -8.02
CA SER A 56 -9.22 -26.23 -7.69
C SER A 56 -9.19 -27.16 -8.78
N SER A 57 -10.20 -27.48 -9.25
CA SER A 57 -10.21 -28.50 -10.22
C SER A 57 -9.28 -28.08 -11.28
N GLN A 58 -9.21 -26.93 -11.58
CA GLN A 58 -8.43 -26.59 -12.62
C GLN A 58 -7.11 -26.74 -12.26
N GLY A 59 -6.82 -27.05 -11.34
CA GLY A 59 -5.54 -27.30 -10.98
C GLY A 59 -4.71 -26.22 -11.37
N HIS A 60 -4.78 -25.83 -12.42
CA HIS A 60 -3.94 -24.92 -12.75
C HIS A 60 -3.98 -23.86 -11.94
N ALA A 61 -4.84 -23.81 -11.49
CA ALA A 61 -5.03 -22.78 -10.67
C ALA A 61 -3.81 -22.67 -10.02
N LEU A 62 -3.39 -23.55 -9.72
CA LEU A 62 -2.36 -23.47 -9.01
C LEU A 62 -1.37 -22.71 -9.41
N LYS A 63 -1.29 -22.60 -10.40
CA LYS A 63 -0.32 -21.94 -10.73
C LYS A 63 -0.22 -20.78 -10.05
N ARG A 64 -1.03 -20.35 -9.76
CA ARG A 64 -1.04 -19.24 -9.16
C ARG A 64 -0.43 -19.32 -7.96
N THR A 65 -0.23 -20.21 -7.64
CA THR A 65 0.23 -20.44 -6.43
C THR A 65 1.43 -19.69 -6.44
N GLY A 66 2.18 -19.84 -7.24
CA GLY A 66 3.33 -19.19 -7.10
C GLY A 66 3.10 -17.77 -7.23
N SER A 67 1.95 -17.37 -7.27
CA SER A 67 1.71 -16.02 -7.47
C SER A 67 2.49 -15.20 -6.52
N ARG A 68 3.08 -14.16 -6.89
CA ARG A 68 3.74 -13.31 -6.04
C ARG A 68 2.84 -12.33 -5.46
N PRO A 69 3.11 -11.80 -4.33
CA PRO A 69 2.26 -10.82 -3.68
C PRO A 69 2.31 -9.55 -4.50
N SER A 70 1.30 -8.75 -4.41
CA SER A 70 1.27 -7.51 -5.11
C SER A 70 2.02 -6.48 -4.30
N LEU A 71 2.76 -5.63 -4.95
CA LEU A 71 3.47 -4.57 -4.26
C LEU A 71 3.00 -3.25 -4.81
N ILE A 72 2.73 -2.31 -3.91
CA ILE A 72 2.30 -1.00 -4.33
C ILE A 72 3.16 0.00 -3.59
N ASN A 73 3.63 1.03 -4.26
CA ASN A 73 4.49 1.99 -3.63
C ASN A 73 3.67 2.99 -2.83
N ILE A 74 4.03 3.19 -1.57
CA ILE A 74 3.33 4.11 -0.69
C ILE A 74 4.26 5.30 -0.46
N VAL A 75 3.69 6.49 -0.53
CA VAL A 75 4.47 7.70 -0.34
C VAL A 75 3.79 8.53 0.75
N ALA A 76 4.52 8.89 1.79
CA ALA A 76 4.00 9.76 2.82
C ALA A 76 4.79 11.04 2.78
N LEU A 77 4.12 12.16 2.94
CA LEU A 77 4.78 13.44 2.83
C LEU A 77 4.62 14.27 4.09
N GLY A 78 5.53 15.19 4.30
CA GLY A 78 5.41 16.13 5.39
C GLY A 78 5.42 15.54 6.76
N GLN A 79 4.53 16.01 7.59
CA GLN A 79 4.51 15.57 8.95
C GLN A 79 4.29 14.07 9.07
N LEU A 80 3.49 13.50 8.23
CA LEU A 80 3.24 12.08 8.29
C LEU A 80 4.56 11.33 8.04
N ALA A 81 5.36 11.79 7.13
CA ALA A 81 6.62 11.15 6.82
C ALA A 81 7.53 11.23 8.06
N GLN A 82 7.56 12.36 8.72
CA GLN A 82 8.40 12.48 9.87
C GLN A 82 7.91 11.65 11.03
N CYS A 83 6.64 11.60 11.26
CA CYS A 83 6.10 10.83 12.36
C CYS A 83 6.31 9.34 12.18
N ARG A 84 6.42 8.90 10.97
CA ARG A 84 6.59 7.47 10.73
C ARG A 84 7.97 7.11 10.23
N SER A 85 8.94 7.95 10.43
CA SER A 85 10.27 7.70 9.92
C SER A 85 10.93 6.45 10.52
N THR A 86 10.41 5.94 11.60
CA THR A 86 11.02 4.76 12.19
C THR A 86 10.38 3.46 11.70
N LEU A 87 9.49 3.56 10.73
CA LEU A 87 8.84 2.40 10.21
C LEU A 87 9.87 1.43 9.66
N GLN A 88 9.66 0.16 9.83
CA GLN A 88 10.62 -0.83 9.35
C GLN A 88 10.00 -1.92 8.52
N SER A 89 10.78 -2.61 7.74
CA SER A 89 10.25 -3.65 6.91
C SER A 89 9.67 -4.73 7.80
N GLY A 90 8.67 -5.39 7.36
CA GLY A 90 7.98 -6.41 8.12
C GLY A 90 6.82 -5.94 8.95
N GLN A 91 6.69 -4.65 9.18
CA GLN A 91 5.60 -4.17 9.97
C GLN A 91 4.31 -4.17 9.19
N ARG A 92 3.21 -4.45 9.84
CA ARG A 92 1.94 -4.46 9.17
C ARG A 92 1.24 -3.15 9.38
N LEU A 93 0.63 -2.64 8.33
CA LEU A 93 0.01 -1.34 8.37
C LEU A 93 -1.33 -1.30 7.67
N ILE A 94 -2.13 -0.32 8.03
CA ILE A 94 -3.30 0.01 7.27
C ILE A 94 -2.97 1.38 6.70
N VAL A 95 -3.08 1.53 5.41
CA VAL A 95 -2.73 2.75 4.71
C VAL A 95 -4.00 3.33 4.12
N LYS A 96 -4.22 4.62 4.32
CA LYS A 96 -5.36 5.28 3.74
C LYS A 96 -4.82 6.44 2.94
N GLY A 97 -5.28 6.65 1.76
CA GLY A 97 -4.78 7.73 0.94
C GLY A 97 -5.43 7.82 -0.42
N GLN A 98 -4.70 8.29 -1.38
CA GLN A 98 -5.21 8.49 -2.72
C GLN A 98 -4.28 7.84 -3.72
N LEU A 99 -4.83 7.43 -4.81
CA LEU A 99 -4.05 6.83 -5.86
C LEU A 99 -3.47 7.96 -6.65
N ASN A 100 -2.22 7.85 -7.05
CA ASN A 100 -1.58 8.88 -7.83
C ASN A 100 -0.73 8.24 -8.91
N GLN A 101 -0.78 8.77 -10.10
CA GLN A 101 0.01 8.28 -11.17
C GLN A 101 1.00 9.33 -11.61
N ARG A 102 2.26 8.94 -11.70
CA ARG A 102 3.27 9.86 -12.15
C ARG A 102 3.72 9.43 -13.51
N ARG A 103 3.95 10.37 -14.39
CA ARG A 103 4.36 10.06 -15.70
C ARG A 103 5.63 10.80 -16.02
N TRP A 104 6.56 10.18 -16.64
CA TRP A 104 7.77 10.87 -17.03
C TRP A 104 8.35 10.21 -18.25
N GLN A 105 9.31 10.87 -18.88
CA GLN A 105 9.93 10.33 -20.04
C GLN A 105 11.34 9.97 -19.74
N THR A 106 11.80 8.86 -20.29
CA THR A 106 13.16 8.44 -20.03
C THR A 106 14.04 9.17 -21.02
N VAL A 107 15.29 9.05 -20.87
CA VAL A 107 16.25 9.67 -21.73
C VAL A 107 16.03 9.24 -23.14
N GLU A 108 15.59 8.03 -23.34
CA GLU A 108 15.36 7.57 -24.67
C GLU A 108 14.06 8.03 -25.26
N GLY A 109 13.33 8.80 -24.55
CA GLY A 109 12.07 9.29 -25.06
C GLY A 109 10.87 8.44 -24.81
N ARG A 110 11.02 7.34 -24.06
CA ARG A 110 9.90 6.52 -23.79
C ARG A 110 9.11 7.05 -22.64
N SER A 111 7.81 6.92 -22.69
CA SER A 111 6.95 7.36 -21.64
C SER A 111 6.84 6.29 -20.60
N ARG A 112 6.95 6.63 -19.34
CA ARG A 112 6.79 5.67 -18.27
C ARG A 112 5.78 6.19 -17.28
N THR A 113 5.05 5.29 -16.65
CA THR A 113 4.04 5.66 -15.70
C THR A 113 4.23 4.83 -14.44
N ARG A 114 4.06 5.45 -13.31
CA ARG A 114 4.17 4.73 -12.05
C ARG A 114 2.96 5.06 -11.22
N THR A 115 2.32 4.06 -10.69
CA THR A 115 1.15 4.25 -9.84
C THR A 115 1.58 4.07 -8.41
N GLU A 116 1.19 5.00 -7.57
CA GLU A 116 1.56 4.91 -6.17
C GLU A 116 0.41 5.44 -5.32
N VAL A 117 0.46 5.27 -4.03
CA VAL A 117 -0.56 5.75 -3.13
C VAL A 117 0.08 6.82 -2.28
N ILE A 118 -0.53 8.02 -2.28
CA ILE A 118 -0.05 9.09 -1.43
C ILE A 118 -0.85 8.95 -0.14
N ALA A 119 -0.18 8.56 0.92
CA ALA A 119 -0.87 8.26 2.16
C ALA A 119 -1.29 9.50 2.91
N SER A 120 -2.48 9.46 3.47
CA SER A 120 -2.92 10.52 4.34
C SER A 120 -2.89 9.99 5.77
N GLU A 121 -2.83 8.67 5.92
CA GLU A 121 -2.85 8.08 7.23
C GLU A 121 -2.16 6.74 7.22
N LEU A 122 -1.33 6.47 8.19
CA LEU A 122 -0.65 5.19 8.31
C LEU A 122 -0.90 4.70 9.74
N GLN A 123 -1.46 3.51 9.86
CA GLN A 123 -1.78 2.99 11.16
C GLN A 123 -1.12 1.64 11.35
N SER A 124 -0.39 1.46 12.41
CA SER A 124 0.27 0.21 12.67
C SER A 124 -0.71 -0.81 13.21
N VAL A 125 -0.55 -2.05 12.80
CA VAL A 125 -1.42 -3.10 13.27
C VAL A 125 -0.58 -4.02 14.13
N GLU A 126 -0.96 -4.19 15.38
CA GLU A 126 -0.20 -5.05 16.24
C GLU A 126 -0.74 -6.42 16.30
N GLU A 127 0.11 -7.36 16.52
CA GLU A 127 -0.34 -8.72 16.59
C GLU A 127 -0.98 -9.06 17.87
N ASN A 128 -2.08 -9.64 17.83
CA ASN A 128 -2.73 -10.06 19.02
C ASN A 128 -2.00 -10.97 19.91
N LYS A 129 -1.32 -11.91 19.43
CA LYS A 129 -0.66 -12.80 20.29
C LYS A 129 0.14 -12.07 21.28
N THR A 130 0.64 -10.98 20.99
CA THR A 130 1.47 -10.29 21.93
C THR A 130 0.62 -9.86 23.07
N ASP A 131 -0.50 -9.39 22.79
CA ASP A 131 -1.35 -8.95 23.84
C ASP A 131 -1.68 -10.07 24.74
N LEU A 132 -1.98 -11.18 24.25
CA LEU A 132 -2.31 -12.26 25.07
C LEU A 132 -1.22 -12.52 26.04
N LYS A 133 -0.04 -12.55 25.63
CA LYS A 133 0.97 -12.77 26.50
C LYS A 133 0.99 -11.77 27.55
N ASP A 134 0.86 -10.61 27.30
CA ASP A 134 0.87 -9.63 28.31
C ASP A 134 -0.15 -9.85 29.33
N ARG A 135 -1.24 -10.35 29.00
CA ARG A 135 -2.23 -10.51 29.93
C ARG A 135 -1.90 -11.55 30.82
N LEU A 136 -1.12 -12.41 30.54
CA LEU A 136 -0.79 -13.46 31.44
C LEU A 136 0.21 -13.00 32.43
#